data_e8ccad9f74591e1538678979a437f675
#
_entry.id   e8ccad9f74591e1538678979a437f675
#
_cell.length_a   1.000
_cell.length_b   1.000
_cell.length_c   1.000
_cell.angle_alpha   90.00
_cell.angle_beta   90.00
_cell.angle_gamma   90.00
#
_symmetry.space_group_name_H-M   'P 1'
#
loop_
_entity.id
_entity.type
_entity.pdbx_description
1 polymer ?
#
loop_
_entity_poly.entity_id
_entity_poly.type
_entity_poly.pdbx_seq_one_letter_code
_entity_poly.pdbx_strand_id
1 'polypeptide(L)'
;MYIVNNSDSVYKDSIRVRTYEHANAIFSEKKKGKIYHYHTGILASDRERNDELHKISHLFYHMADLGRCEVFQKKINKDCCYFCRY
;
A
#
# COMPACT_ATOMS: atom_id res chain seq x y z
N MET A 1 -17.25 -7.32 -13.11
CA MET A 1 -17.53 -7.47 -11.73
C MET A 1 -16.28 -7.85 -10.95
N TYR A 2 -16.16 -7.31 -9.86
CA TYR A 2 -15.03 -7.52 -9.06
C TYR A 2 -14.98 -8.91 -8.48
N ILE A 3 -13.87 -9.52 -8.56
CA ILE A 3 -13.72 -10.90 -8.12
C ILE A 3 -13.25 -10.90 -6.67
N VAL A 4 -14.14 -11.20 -5.77
CA VAL A 4 -13.87 -11.16 -4.34
C VAL A 4 -12.69 -12.06 -3.96
N ASN A 5 -12.60 -13.24 -4.54
CA ASN A 5 -11.52 -14.17 -4.25
C ASN A 5 -10.15 -13.60 -4.57
N ASN A 6 -10.06 -12.84 -5.65
CA ASN A 6 -8.80 -12.22 -6.03
C ASN A 6 -8.39 -11.15 -5.02
N SER A 7 -9.36 -10.44 -4.47
CA SER A 7 -9.08 -9.46 -3.44
C SER A 7 -8.53 -10.10 -2.19
N ASP A 8 -9.18 -11.20 -1.77
CA ASP A 8 -8.73 -11.91 -0.59
C ASP A 8 -7.32 -12.45 -0.79
N SER A 9 -7.04 -12.95 -1.99
CA SER A 9 -5.73 -13.47 -2.32
C SER A 9 -4.67 -12.36 -2.26
N VAL A 10 -4.97 -11.21 -2.84
CA VAL A 10 -4.06 -10.06 -2.81
C VAL A 10 -3.78 -9.66 -1.37
N TYR A 11 -4.84 -9.59 -0.56
CA TYR A 11 -4.70 -9.18 0.83
C TYR A 11 -3.86 -10.18 1.62
N LYS A 12 -4.10 -11.47 1.43
CA LYS A 12 -3.41 -12.53 2.16
C LYS A 12 -1.93 -12.63 1.80
N ASP A 13 -1.62 -12.41 0.52
CA ASP A 13 -0.25 -12.54 0.04
C ASP A 13 0.55 -11.24 0.15
N SER A 14 -0.10 -10.16 0.54
CA SER A 14 0.58 -8.88 0.62
C SER A 14 1.51 -8.83 1.84
N ILE A 15 2.54 -8.02 1.70
CA ILE A 15 3.53 -7.81 2.76
C ILE A 15 3.12 -6.54 3.51
N ARG A 16 3.00 -6.64 4.82
CA ARG A 16 2.57 -5.51 5.64
C ARG A 16 3.72 -4.51 5.82
N VAL A 17 3.45 -3.25 5.52
CA VAL A 17 4.41 -2.15 5.72
C VAL A 17 3.88 -1.27 6.85
N ARG A 18 4.67 -1.11 7.89
CA ARG A 18 4.27 -0.35 9.08
C ARG A 18 5.16 0.86 9.35
N THR A 19 6.32 0.94 8.72
CA THR A 19 7.26 2.02 8.97
C THR A 19 7.73 2.65 7.66
N TYR A 20 8.11 3.91 7.74
CA TYR A 20 8.66 4.63 6.60
C TYR A 20 9.98 3.98 6.15
N GLU A 21 10.77 3.54 7.12
CA GLU A 21 12.04 2.87 6.84
C GLU A 21 11.84 1.64 5.97
N HIS A 22 10.84 0.81 6.31
CA HIS A 22 10.50 -0.36 5.52
C HIS A 22 10.01 0.06 4.12
N ALA A 23 9.14 1.06 4.06
CA ALA A 23 8.61 1.55 2.79
C ALA A 23 9.73 2.03 1.88
N ASN A 24 10.68 2.75 2.43
CA ASN A 24 11.81 3.27 1.67
C ASN A 24 12.72 2.14 1.17
N ALA A 25 12.93 1.12 1.99
CA ALA A 25 13.77 -0.03 1.64
C ALA A 25 13.20 -0.85 0.47
N ILE A 26 11.87 -0.83 0.30
CA ILE A 26 11.23 -1.56 -0.80
C ILE A 26 11.81 -1.17 -2.15
N PHE A 27 12.07 0.11 -2.36
CA PHE A 27 12.53 0.61 -3.64
C PHE A 27 14.00 0.32 -3.93
N SER A 28 14.70 -0.27 -2.97
CA SER A 28 16.06 -0.76 -3.16
C SER A 28 16.09 -2.23 -3.54
N GLU A 29 14.97 -2.92 -3.49
CA GLU A 29 14.91 -4.34 -3.82
C GLU A 29 14.98 -4.55 -5.33
N LYS A 30 15.64 -5.63 -5.73
CA LYS A 30 15.79 -5.97 -7.15
C LYS A 30 14.58 -6.70 -7.70
N LYS A 31 13.88 -7.46 -6.86
CA LYS A 31 12.71 -8.21 -7.29
C LYS A 31 11.49 -7.31 -7.29
N LYS A 32 10.73 -7.36 -8.39
CA LYS A 32 9.51 -6.58 -8.53
C LYS A 32 8.31 -7.50 -8.61
N GLY A 33 7.12 -6.90 -8.52
CA GLY A 33 5.88 -7.65 -8.61
C GLY A 33 5.27 -7.98 -7.26
N LYS A 34 5.90 -7.58 -6.18
CA LYS A 34 5.36 -7.81 -4.85
C LYS A 34 4.30 -6.77 -4.52
N ILE A 35 3.35 -7.17 -3.69
CA ILE A 35 2.27 -6.29 -3.25
C ILE A 35 2.46 -6.01 -1.77
N TYR A 36 2.41 -4.73 -1.42
CA TYR A 36 2.60 -4.27 -0.05
C TYR A 36 1.33 -3.61 0.45
N HIS A 37 0.89 -3.99 1.64
CA HIS A 37 -0.29 -3.44 2.27
C HIS A 37 0.15 -2.46 3.35
N TYR A 38 -0.19 -1.18 3.21
CA TYR A 38 0.32 -0.18 4.14
C TYR A 38 -0.76 0.47 5.01
N HIS A 39 -2.02 0.31 4.71
CA HIS A 39 -3.05 0.88 5.56
C HIS A 39 -4.42 0.23 5.34
N THR A 40 -5.22 0.21 6.41
CA THR A 40 -6.62 -0.16 6.39
C THR A 40 -7.38 0.93 7.12
N GLY A 41 -8.41 1.50 6.48
CA GLY A 41 -9.20 2.57 7.07
C GLY A 41 -9.42 3.70 6.09
N ILE A 42 -9.45 4.93 6.58
CA ILE A 42 -9.64 6.11 5.74
C ILE A 42 -8.34 6.88 5.69
N LEU A 43 -7.56 6.66 4.64
CA LEU A 43 -6.22 7.20 4.53
C LEU A 43 -6.18 8.72 4.66
N ALA A 44 -7.12 9.42 4.01
CA ALA A 44 -7.11 10.87 4.02
C ALA A 44 -7.19 11.47 5.41
N SER A 45 -7.99 10.89 6.30
CA SER A 45 -8.07 11.39 7.66
C SER A 45 -7.05 10.74 8.59
N ASP A 46 -6.75 9.46 8.38
CA ASP A 46 -5.85 8.75 9.28
C ASP A 46 -4.42 9.26 9.18
N ARG A 47 -3.96 9.62 7.99
CA ARG A 47 -2.60 10.11 7.80
C ARG A 47 -2.37 11.48 8.46
N GLU A 48 -3.43 12.24 8.70
CA GLU A 48 -3.31 13.51 9.39
C GLU A 48 -2.99 13.35 10.87
N ARG A 49 -3.32 12.19 11.42
CA ARG A 49 -3.10 11.87 12.83
C ARG A 49 -1.92 10.95 13.07
N ASN A 50 -1.28 10.50 12.00
CA ASN A 50 -0.21 9.51 12.08
C ASN A 50 0.90 9.91 11.12
N ASP A 51 1.97 10.48 11.68
CA ASP A 51 3.10 10.97 10.89
C ASP A 51 3.76 9.85 10.09
N GLU A 52 3.88 8.68 10.67
CA GLU A 52 4.50 7.55 9.99
C GLU A 52 3.69 7.17 8.76
N LEU A 53 2.38 7.07 8.91
CA LEU A 53 1.49 6.76 7.81
C LEU A 53 1.53 7.85 6.74
N HIS A 54 1.60 9.11 7.16
CA HIS A 54 1.70 10.22 6.23
C HIS A 54 2.96 10.10 5.37
N LYS A 55 4.09 9.80 5.98
CA LYS A 55 5.36 9.64 5.26
C LYS A 55 5.33 8.44 4.31
N ILE A 56 4.75 7.34 4.75
CA ILE A 56 4.63 6.14 3.93
C ILE A 56 3.77 6.43 2.70
N SER A 57 2.59 7.01 2.91
CA SER A 57 1.68 7.28 1.80
C SER A 57 2.28 8.29 0.84
N HIS A 58 2.94 9.33 1.35
CA HIS A 58 3.59 10.33 0.52
C HIS A 58 4.67 9.70 -0.36
N LEU A 59 5.47 8.82 0.22
CA LEU A 59 6.52 8.13 -0.54
C LEU A 59 5.94 7.28 -1.66
N PHE A 60 4.92 6.48 -1.36
CA PHE A 60 4.31 5.61 -2.35
C PHE A 60 3.67 6.41 -3.49
N TYR A 61 2.94 7.47 -3.16
CA TYR A 61 2.34 8.30 -4.21
C TYR A 61 3.38 9.01 -5.05
N HIS A 62 4.46 9.49 -4.42
CA HIS A 62 5.55 10.11 -5.15
C HIS A 62 6.21 9.12 -6.12
N MET A 63 6.48 7.91 -5.66
CA MET A 63 7.09 6.88 -6.51
C MET A 63 6.14 6.44 -7.63
N ALA A 64 4.84 6.45 -7.37
CA ALA A 64 3.85 6.14 -8.39
C ALA A 64 3.82 7.22 -9.47
N ASP A 65 3.94 8.48 -9.06
CA ASP A 65 4.02 9.61 -10.02
C ASP A 65 5.24 9.49 -10.90
N LEU A 66 6.32 8.95 -10.38
CA LEU A 66 7.54 8.71 -11.15
C LEU A 66 7.47 7.44 -12.00
N GLY A 67 6.36 6.72 -11.94
CA GLY A 67 6.19 5.49 -12.70
C GLY A 67 6.93 4.30 -12.13
N ARG A 68 7.39 4.37 -10.88
CA ARG A 68 8.19 3.31 -10.28
C ARG A 68 7.37 2.26 -9.55
N CYS A 69 6.13 2.56 -9.22
CA CYS A 69 5.24 1.60 -8.59
C CYS A 69 3.79 1.95 -8.91
N GLU A 70 2.87 1.08 -8.52
CA GLU A 70 1.45 1.34 -8.63
C GLU A 70 0.86 1.40 -7.23
N VAL A 71 0.00 2.39 -6.98
CA VAL A 71 -0.76 2.46 -5.73
C VAL A 71 -2.22 2.20 -6.06
N PHE A 72 -2.87 1.42 -5.21
CA PHE A 72 -4.28 1.11 -5.43
C PHE A 72 -4.95 0.81 -4.09
N GLN A 73 -6.26 0.83 -4.11
CA GLN A 73 -7.03 0.50 -2.92
C GLN A 73 -8.10 -0.50 -3.27
N LYS A 74 -8.47 -1.31 -2.30
CA LYS A 74 -9.53 -2.30 -2.45
C LYS A 74 -10.36 -2.34 -1.20
N LYS A 75 -11.66 -2.55 -1.38
CA LYS A 75 -12.56 -2.70 -0.25
C LYS A 75 -12.68 -4.18 0.05
N ILE A 76 -12.27 -4.55 1.25
CA ILE A 76 -12.30 -5.94 1.71
C ILE A 76 -13.10 -5.98 3.00
N ASN A 77 -14.23 -6.69 2.99
CA ASN A 77 -15.11 -6.82 4.16
C ASN A 77 -15.54 -5.48 4.76
N LYS A 78 -15.86 -4.48 4.01
CA LYS A 78 -16.25 -3.15 4.45
C LYS A 78 -15.07 -2.24 4.79
N ASP A 79 -13.86 -2.78 4.87
CA ASP A 79 -12.68 -1.98 5.14
C ASP A 79 -12.00 -1.59 3.83
N CYS A 80 -11.51 -0.37 3.79
CA CYS A 80 -10.74 0.11 2.65
C CYS A 80 -9.27 -0.18 2.91
N CYS A 81 -8.65 -1.00 2.06
CA CYS A 81 -7.26 -1.39 2.20
C CYS A 81 -6.41 -0.73 1.11
N TYR A 82 -5.25 -0.23 1.48
CA TYR A 82 -4.37 0.52 0.58
C TYR A 82 -3.10 -0.26 0.31
N PHE A 83 -2.76 -0.36 -0.96
CA PHE A 83 -1.67 -1.21 -1.43
C PHE A 83 -0.72 -0.47 -2.36
N CYS A 84 0.50 -0.98 -2.41
CA CYS A 84 1.50 -0.56 -3.39
C CYS A 84 2.06 -1.82 -4.04
N ARG A 85 2.13 -1.83 -5.38
CA ARG A 85 2.77 -2.90 -6.13
C ARG A 85 4.08 -2.40 -6.71
N TYR A 86 5.14 -3.09 -6.37
CA TYR A 86 6.46 -2.72 -6.86
C TYR A 86 7.17 -3.89 -7.48
#